data_e65667db7e3d7ce26a97f80e1fecccc3
#
_entry.id   e65667db7e3d7ce26a97f80e1fecccc3
#
_cell.length_a   1.000
_cell.length_b   1.000
_cell.length_c   1.000
_cell.angle_alpha   90.00
_cell.angle_beta   90.00
_cell.angle_gamma   90.00
#
_symmetry.space_group_name_H-M   'P 1'
#
loop_
_entity.id
_entity.type
_entity.pdbx_description
1 polymer ?
#
loop_
_entity_poly.entity_id
_entity_poly.type
_entity_poly.pdbx_seq_one_letter_code
_entity_poly.pdbx_strand_id
1 'polypeptide(L)'
;LLLLVVNIFFLTREEKQAWNTVFVPKGQRVSLLLSDGTTVWLNSESRFSYPTQFTADHREAKLEGEGYFEVAHNPKCPFTLSLPMLDVHVLGTKFNARAYSGEPCSVALKEGSVEVETADHAKRQRMEPGDEVNYTPRNGLVLIKGKKDTSVDTWTTGDLMLKDMTLRQMIRQMERHFDVKIHVGDNALLEEYFTCHIRKDLTINQVM
;
A
#
# COMPACT_ATOMS: atom_id res chain seq x y z
N LEU A 1 10.63 41.59 29.84
CA LEU A 1 10.58 41.56 28.37
C LEU A 1 11.43 40.39 27.84
N LEU A 2 12.71 40.25 28.25
CA LEU A 2 13.61 39.17 27.80
C LEU A 2 13.07 37.77 28.10
N LEU A 3 12.52 37.54 29.30
CA LEU A 3 11.91 36.25 29.69
C LEU A 3 10.65 35.92 28.85
N LEU A 4 9.90 36.91 28.40
CA LEU A 4 8.72 36.71 27.55
C LEU A 4 9.13 36.31 26.13
N VAL A 5 10.18 36.90 25.59
CA VAL A 5 10.74 36.57 24.27
C VAL A 5 11.35 35.14 24.25
N VAL A 6 12.07 34.76 25.31
CA VAL A 6 12.60 33.40 25.48
C VAL A 6 11.49 32.38 25.58
N ASN A 7 10.41 32.68 26.31
CA ASN A 7 9.25 31.77 26.43
C ASN A 7 8.52 31.60 25.08
N ILE A 8 8.33 32.69 24.32
CA ILE A 8 7.75 32.61 22.96
C ILE A 8 8.64 31.79 22.02
N PHE A 9 9.95 31.93 22.09
CA PHE A 9 10.90 31.15 21.27
C PHE A 9 10.85 29.66 21.57
N PHE A 10 10.67 29.24 22.84
CA PHE A 10 10.47 27.85 23.22
C PHE A 10 9.10 27.30 22.81
N LEU A 11 8.05 28.12 22.82
CA LEU A 11 6.68 27.75 22.42
C LEU A 11 6.52 27.64 20.90
N THR A 12 7.36 28.32 20.10
CA THR A 12 7.33 28.28 18.63
C THR A 12 8.30 27.28 18.02
N ARG A 13 9.04 26.53 18.83
CA ARG A 13 9.93 25.47 18.33
C ARG A 13 9.05 24.33 17.84
N GLU A 14 8.78 24.29 16.54
CA GLU A 14 8.23 23.08 15.89
C GLU A 14 9.16 21.90 16.19
N GLU A 15 8.74 21.01 17.07
CA GLU A 15 9.41 19.72 17.24
C GLU A 15 9.35 19.00 15.89
N LYS A 16 10.50 18.85 15.25
CA LYS A 16 10.57 18.05 14.03
C LYS A 16 10.10 16.66 14.36
N GLN A 17 8.93 16.30 13.85
CA GLN A 17 8.34 15.00 14.03
C GLN A 17 9.32 13.92 13.55
N ALA A 18 9.72 13.03 14.46
CA ALA A 18 10.61 11.92 14.13
C ALA A 18 9.83 10.86 13.33
N TRP A 19 10.45 10.34 12.28
CA TRP A 19 9.87 9.31 11.40
C TRP A 19 10.60 7.99 11.58
N ASN A 20 9.83 6.91 11.62
CA ASN A 20 10.32 5.55 11.49
C ASN A 20 10.23 5.13 10.02
N THR A 21 11.19 4.32 9.58
CA THR A 21 11.12 3.69 8.27
C THR A 21 11.38 2.19 8.44
N VAL A 22 10.46 1.39 7.94
CA VAL A 22 10.55 -0.07 7.90
C VAL A 22 10.76 -0.49 6.45
N PHE A 23 11.77 -1.31 6.20
CA PHE A 23 11.99 -1.98 4.93
C PHE A 23 11.78 -3.48 5.09
N VAL A 24 10.98 -4.08 4.22
CA VAL A 24 10.69 -5.51 4.20
C VAL A 24 11.47 -6.17 3.06
N PRO A 25 12.43 -7.06 3.36
CA PRO A 25 13.17 -7.79 2.32
C PRO A 25 12.26 -8.71 1.49
N LYS A 26 12.79 -9.22 0.37
CA LYS A 26 12.15 -10.29 -0.41
C LYS A 26 11.85 -11.50 0.45
N GLY A 27 10.82 -12.23 0.12
CA GLY A 27 10.39 -13.43 0.83
C GLY A 27 9.84 -13.19 2.23
N GLN A 28 9.79 -11.93 2.70
CA GLN A 28 9.35 -11.60 4.05
C GLN A 28 8.08 -10.75 4.04
N ARG A 29 7.41 -10.74 5.18
CA ARG A 29 6.25 -9.90 5.49
C ARG A 29 6.34 -9.44 6.94
N VAL A 30 5.84 -8.26 7.21
CA VAL A 30 5.85 -7.67 8.55
C VAL A 30 4.47 -7.11 8.85
N SER A 31 4.02 -7.26 10.09
CA SER A 31 2.85 -6.55 10.61
C SER A 31 3.27 -5.55 11.67
N LEU A 32 2.63 -4.39 11.66
CA LEU A 32 2.89 -3.26 12.56
C LEU A 32 1.58 -2.79 13.19
N LEU A 33 1.65 -2.41 14.45
CA LEU A 33 0.59 -1.65 15.14
C LEU A 33 1.09 -0.22 15.33
N LEU A 34 0.41 0.74 14.74
CA LEU A 34 0.75 2.16 14.82
C LEU A 34 0.18 2.80 16.10
N SER A 35 0.66 4.00 16.44
CA SER A 35 0.31 4.69 17.68
C SER A 35 -1.18 5.09 17.79
N ASP A 36 -1.90 5.16 16.67
CA ASP A 36 -3.34 5.44 16.63
C ASP A 36 -4.22 4.18 16.68
N GLY A 37 -3.63 2.98 16.76
CA GLY A 37 -4.31 1.70 16.71
C GLY A 37 -4.51 1.14 15.29
N THR A 38 -4.01 1.82 14.26
CA THR A 38 -4.00 1.30 12.89
C THR A 38 -3.07 0.08 12.79
N THR A 39 -3.56 -0.99 12.18
CA THR A 39 -2.74 -2.17 11.87
C THR A 39 -2.35 -2.16 10.40
N VAL A 40 -1.07 -2.41 10.14
CA VAL A 40 -0.49 -2.42 8.79
C VAL A 40 0.23 -3.74 8.56
N TRP A 41 -0.06 -4.42 7.46
CA TRP A 41 0.74 -5.52 6.93
C TRP A 41 1.53 -5.00 5.75
N LEU A 42 2.81 -5.29 5.69
CA LEU A 42 3.71 -4.92 4.60
C LEU A 42 4.18 -6.17 3.88
N ASN A 43 4.06 -6.17 2.56
CA ASN A 43 4.52 -7.26 1.71
C ASN A 43 6.02 -7.11 1.37
N SER A 44 6.58 -8.13 0.74
CA SER A 44 7.99 -8.18 0.30
C SER A 44 8.38 -6.96 -0.55
N GLU A 45 9.62 -6.50 -0.41
CA GLU A 45 10.20 -5.32 -1.10
C GLU A 45 9.44 -4.02 -0.85
N SER A 46 8.78 -3.89 0.32
CA SER A 46 8.06 -2.67 0.69
C SER A 46 8.87 -1.80 1.65
N ARG A 47 8.75 -0.50 1.46
CA ARG A 47 9.27 0.54 2.36
C ARG A 47 8.10 1.35 2.89
N PHE A 48 7.97 1.40 4.20
CA PHE A 48 6.90 2.13 4.87
C PHE A 48 7.49 3.12 5.86
N SER A 49 7.10 4.39 5.74
CA SER A 49 7.55 5.46 6.63
C SER A 49 6.34 6.08 7.32
N TYR A 50 6.46 6.27 8.64
CA TYR A 50 5.40 6.82 9.48
C TYR A 50 6.01 7.57 10.68
N PRO A 51 5.35 8.58 11.25
CA PRO A 51 5.84 9.28 12.42
C PRO A 51 5.82 8.38 13.66
N THR A 52 6.73 8.64 14.60
CA THR A 52 6.76 7.91 15.88
C THR A 52 5.46 8.03 16.66
N GLN A 53 4.80 9.17 16.54
CA GLN A 53 3.46 9.42 17.07
C GLN A 53 2.65 10.25 16.08
N PHE A 54 1.38 9.89 15.89
CA PHE A 54 0.44 10.75 15.19
C PHE A 54 -0.01 11.89 16.11
N THR A 55 -0.23 13.06 15.54
CA THR A 55 -0.80 14.20 16.26
C THR A 55 -2.33 14.20 16.18
N ALA A 56 -2.97 15.10 16.92
CA ALA A 56 -4.43 15.23 16.88
C ALA A 56 -4.96 15.64 15.48
N ASP A 57 -4.10 16.32 14.69
CA ASP A 57 -4.47 16.92 13.42
C ASP A 57 -3.87 16.21 12.20
N HIS A 58 -2.86 15.34 12.41
CA HIS A 58 -2.14 14.68 11.32
C HIS A 58 -1.89 13.20 11.57
N ARG A 59 -2.43 12.35 10.65
CA ARG A 59 -2.13 10.93 10.54
C ARG A 59 -1.64 10.66 9.11
N GLU A 60 -0.37 10.93 8.86
CA GLU A 60 0.26 10.72 7.55
C GLU A 60 1.28 9.60 7.60
N ALA A 61 1.29 8.76 6.57
CA ALA A 61 2.30 7.73 6.35
C ALA A 61 2.63 7.64 4.85
N LYS A 62 3.77 7.02 4.51
CA LYS A 62 4.25 6.87 3.13
C LYS A 62 4.56 5.42 2.84
N LEU A 63 4.17 4.95 1.65
CA LEU A 63 4.41 3.58 1.20
C LEU A 63 5.00 3.56 -0.22
N GLU A 64 6.08 2.81 -0.37
CA GLU A 64 6.59 2.27 -1.63
C GLU A 64 6.53 0.74 -1.52
N GLY A 65 5.88 0.05 -2.46
CA GLY A 65 5.64 -1.39 -2.36
C GLY A 65 4.18 -1.73 -2.15
N GLU A 66 3.86 -2.70 -1.30
CA GLU A 66 2.50 -3.16 -1.03
C GLU A 66 2.21 -3.26 0.45
N GLY A 67 1.06 -2.72 0.84
CA GLY A 67 0.56 -2.78 2.21
C GLY A 67 -0.95 -2.96 2.28
N TYR A 68 -1.38 -3.77 3.24
CA TYR A 68 -2.77 -3.86 3.65
C TYR A 68 -2.96 -3.11 4.96
N PHE A 69 -3.99 -2.29 5.02
CA PHE A 69 -4.25 -1.36 6.12
C PHE A 69 -5.61 -1.63 6.74
N GLU A 70 -5.65 -1.76 8.05
CA GLU A 70 -6.85 -1.64 8.87
C GLU A 70 -6.74 -0.37 9.71
N VAL A 71 -7.22 0.73 9.13
CA VAL A 71 -7.06 2.06 9.73
C VAL A 71 -8.06 2.26 10.85
N ALA A 72 -7.56 2.68 12.02
CA ALA A 72 -8.39 3.04 13.17
C ALA A 72 -9.34 4.19 12.83
N HIS A 73 -10.64 4.01 13.17
CA HIS A 73 -11.67 4.99 12.84
C HIS A 73 -11.51 6.29 13.63
N ASN A 74 -11.31 7.39 12.90
CA ASN A 74 -11.27 8.74 13.49
C ASN A 74 -11.77 9.78 12.47
N PRO A 75 -13.05 10.16 12.52
CA PRO A 75 -13.64 11.10 11.58
C PRO A 75 -13.13 12.55 11.73
N LYS A 76 -12.49 12.88 12.87
CA LYS A 76 -11.96 14.23 13.13
C LYS A 76 -10.54 14.43 12.61
N CYS A 77 -9.81 13.32 12.38
CA CYS A 77 -8.45 13.36 11.88
C CYS A 77 -8.28 12.27 10.80
N PRO A 78 -8.43 12.59 9.51
CA PRO A 78 -8.24 11.63 8.41
C PRO A 78 -6.84 11.02 8.43
N PHE A 79 -6.74 9.76 8.00
CA PHE A 79 -5.46 9.11 7.74
C PHE A 79 -5.12 9.28 6.27
N THR A 80 -3.93 9.80 5.99
CA THR A 80 -3.41 9.97 4.63
C THR A 80 -2.25 9.02 4.39
N LEU A 81 -2.37 8.18 3.37
CA LEU A 81 -1.28 7.34 2.88
C LEU A 81 -0.77 7.90 1.57
N SER A 82 0.45 8.43 1.58
CA SER A 82 1.11 8.92 0.37
C SER A 82 1.84 7.78 -0.34
N LEU A 83 1.50 7.57 -1.60
CA LEU A 83 2.15 6.67 -2.54
C LEU A 83 2.91 7.53 -3.58
N PRO A 84 3.85 6.96 -4.34
CA PRO A 84 4.62 7.74 -5.34
C PRO A 84 3.77 8.52 -6.36
N MET A 85 2.54 8.06 -6.65
CA MET A 85 1.68 8.64 -7.69
C MET A 85 0.26 8.98 -7.21
N LEU A 86 -0.12 8.58 -6.01
CA LEU A 86 -1.46 8.74 -5.44
C LEU A 86 -1.37 9.08 -3.96
N ASP A 87 -2.29 9.89 -3.48
CA ASP A 87 -2.60 10.04 -2.06
C ASP A 87 -3.94 9.37 -1.76
N VAL A 88 -4.00 8.64 -0.64
CA VAL A 88 -5.16 7.87 -0.20
C VAL A 88 -5.66 8.44 1.12
N HIS A 89 -6.89 8.93 1.15
CA HIS A 89 -7.50 9.57 2.32
C HIS A 89 -8.63 8.71 2.87
N VAL A 90 -8.55 8.37 4.16
CA VAL A 90 -9.53 7.51 4.83
C VAL A 90 -9.84 7.99 6.25
N LEU A 91 -11.02 7.63 6.75
CA LEU A 91 -11.45 7.94 8.13
C LEU A 91 -11.40 6.72 9.07
N GLY A 92 -11.41 5.51 8.50
CA GLY A 92 -11.43 4.22 9.20
C GLY A 92 -11.88 3.15 8.22
N THR A 93 -10.93 2.45 7.61
CA THR A 93 -11.13 1.75 6.35
C THR A 93 -10.16 0.57 6.27
N LYS A 94 -10.60 -0.51 5.63
CA LYS A 94 -9.75 -1.65 5.29
C LYS A 94 -9.48 -1.64 3.79
N PHE A 95 -8.23 -1.52 3.40
CA PHE A 95 -7.83 -1.43 2.00
C PHE A 95 -6.43 -1.98 1.75
N ASN A 96 -6.18 -2.40 0.53
CA ASN A 96 -4.84 -2.73 0.03
C ASN A 96 -4.34 -1.61 -0.87
N ALA A 97 -3.09 -1.21 -0.71
CA ALA A 97 -2.41 -0.26 -1.56
C ALA A 97 -1.14 -0.89 -2.13
N ARG A 98 -0.93 -0.75 -3.45
CA ARG A 98 0.21 -1.31 -4.16
C ARG A 98 0.85 -0.24 -5.05
N ALA A 99 2.13 0.02 -4.82
CA ALA A 99 2.88 1.08 -5.50
C ALA A 99 4.36 0.69 -5.64
N TYR A 100 4.64 -0.42 -6.31
CA TYR A 100 6.01 -0.81 -6.66
C TYR A 100 6.56 0.02 -7.81
N SER A 101 7.84 0.33 -7.78
CA SER A 101 8.52 1.05 -8.86
C SER A 101 8.40 0.30 -10.19
N GLY A 102 8.01 1.00 -11.25
CA GLY A 102 7.85 0.43 -12.59
C GLY A 102 6.59 -0.43 -12.77
N GLU A 103 5.67 -0.42 -11.80
CA GLU A 103 4.38 -1.10 -11.88
C GLU A 103 3.23 -0.08 -11.77
N PRO A 104 1.99 -0.42 -12.21
CA PRO A 104 0.82 0.40 -11.93
C PRO A 104 0.64 0.59 -10.41
N CYS A 105 0.25 1.80 -10.01
CA CYS A 105 -0.19 2.05 -8.66
C CYS A 105 -1.65 1.65 -8.52
N SER A 106 -2.02 0.89 -7.48
CA SER A 106 -3.40 0.47 -7.26
C SER A 106 -3.83 0.56 -5.81
N VAL A 107 -5.12 0.83 -5.62
CA VAL A 107 -5.79 0.84 -4.32
C VAL A 107 -7.06 0.02 -4.45
N ALA A 108 -7.24 -1.00 -3.61
CA ALA A 108 -8.42 -1.84 -3.58
C ALA A 108 -9.11 -1.73 -2.22
N LEU A 109 -10.40 -1.38 -2.24
CA LEU A 109 -11.19 -1.12 -1.03
C LEU A 109 -11.95 -2.37 -0.60
N LYS A 110 -11.70 -2.81 0.66
CA LYS A 110 -12.42 -3.93 1.28
C LYS A 110 -13.62 -3.48 2.11
N GLU A 111 -13.42 -2.47 2.98
CA GLU A 111 -14.44 -2.00 3.92
C GLU A 111 -14.28 -0.51 4.20
N GLY A 112 -15.38 0.21 4.31
CA GLY A 112 -15.40 1.64 4.62
C GLY A 112 -15.48 2.52 3.38
N SER A 113 -14.75 3.62 3.34
CA SER A 113 -14.72 4.57 2.23
C SER A 113 -13.31 5.12 2.03
N VAL A 114 -12.91 5.25 0.80
CA VAL A 114 -11.61 5.80 0.38
C VAL A 114 -11.84 6.95 -0.59
N GLU A 115 -11.09 8.02 -0.44
CA GLU A 115 -10.88 9.02 -1.48
C GLU A 115 -9.42 8.92 -1.96
N VAL A 116 -9.23 8.67 -3.24
CA VAL A 116 -7.90 8.64 -3.88
C VAL A 116 -7.72 9.93 -4.65
N GLU A 117 -6.57 10.57 -4.49
CA GLU A 117 -6.16 11.77 -5.22
C GLU A 117 -4.86 11.50 -5.98
N THR A 118 -4.71 12.04 -7.19
CA THR A 118 -3.43 11.99 -7.89
C THR A 118 -2.41 12.93 -7.24
N ALA A 119 -1.12 12.56 -7.23
CA ALA A 119 -0.07 13.34 -6.57
C ALA A 119 0.09 14.79 -7.11
N ASP A 120 -0.41 15.06 -8.32
CA ASP A 120 -0.51 16.41 -8.90
C ASP A 120 -1.79 17.16 -8.52
N HIS A 121 -2.65 16.55 -7.65
CA HIS A 121 -3.95 17.05 -7.21
C HIS A 121 -4.96 17.32 -8.35
N ALA A 122 -4.74 16.80 -9.55
CA ALA A 122 -5.56 17.07 -10.72
C ALA A 122 -6.87 16.27 -10.74
N LYS A 123 -6.89 15.09 -10.08
CA LYS A 123 -8.05 14.19 -10.07
C LYS A 123 -8.27 13.58 -8.70
N ARG A 124 -9.56 13.47 -8.33
CA ARG A 124 -10.02 12.77 -7.14
C ARG A 124 -11.06 11.72 -7.51
N GLN A 125 -11.01 10.59 -6.82
CA GLN A 125 -11.96 9.50 -7.00
C GLN A 125 -12.36 8.92 -5.66
N ARG A 126 -13.66 8.93 -5.39
CA ARG A 126 -14.23 8.22 -4.24
C ARG A 126 -14.51 6.77 -4.62
N MET A 127 -14.25 5.86 -3.66
CA MET A 127 -14.42 4.42 -3.81
C MET A 127 -15.43 3.89 -2.80
N GLU A 128 -16.15 2.84 -3.20
CA GLU A 128 -17.04 2.04 -2.38
C GLU A 128 -16.45 0.63 -2.18
N PRO A 129 -16.87 -0.13 -1.15
CA PRO A 129 -16.37 -1.49 -0.94
C PRO A 129 -16.51 -2.37 -2.18
N GLY A 130 -15.42 -3.04 -2.56
CA GLY A 130 -15.31 -3.82 -3.79
C GLY A 130 -14.77 -3.04 -4.98
N ASP A 131 -14.57 -1.72 -4.88
CA ASP A 131 -13.94 -0.94 -5.93
C ASP A 131 -12.41 -1.07 -5.89
N GLU A 132 -11.80 -0.93 -7.06
CA GLU A 132 -10.35 -0.80 -7.23
C GLU A 132 -10.03 0.39 -8.12
N VAL A 133 -9.06 1.19 -7.74
CA VAL A 133 -8.47 2.24 -8.56
C VAL A 133 -7.11 1.79 -9.03
N ASN A 134 -6.86 1.95 -10.34
CA ASN A 134 -5.55 1.75 -10.96
C ASN A 134 -5.06 3.07 -11.56
N TYR A 135 -3.78 3.36 -11.39
CA TYR A 135 -3.13 4.53 -11.96
C TYR A 135 -1.85 4.16 -12.69
N THR A 136 -1.72 4.68 -13.89
CA THR A 136 -0.46 4.72 -14.63
C THR A 136 -0.30 6.11 -15.28
N PRO A 137 0.94 6.60 -15.51
CA PRO A 137 1.14 7.88 -16.20
C PRO A 137 0.50 7.92 -17.60
N ARG A 138 0.38 6.75 -18.27
CA ARG A 138 -0.21 6.64 -19.61
C ARG A 138 -1.73 6.71 -19.60
N ASN A 139 -2.38 6.02 -18.68
CA ASN A 139 -3.85 5.83 -18.66
C ASN A 139 -4.54 6.77 -17.66
N GLY A 140 -3.76 7.42 -16.78
CA GLY A 140 -4.31 8.19 -15.66
C GLY A 140 -5.00 7.32 -14.64
N LEU A 141 -5.93 7.91 -13.87
CA LEU A 141 -6.71 7.26 -12.84
C LEU A 141 -7.92 6.54 -13.46
N VAL A 142 -8.02 5.23 -13.25
CA VAL A 142 -9.09 4.35 -13.74
C VAL A 142 -9.78 3.68 -12.57
N LEU A 143 -11.08 3.87 -12.42
CA LEU A 143 -11.92 3.19 -11.42
C LEU A 143 -12.51 1.91 -12.02
N ILE A 144 -12.31 0.79 -11.34
CA ILE A 144 -12.91 -0.51 -11.62
C ILE A 144 -13.92 -0.79 -10.52
N LYS A 145 -15.21 -0.84 -10.87
CA LYS A 145 -16.30 -1.02 -9.90
C LYS A 145 -16.64 -2.47 -9.65
N GLY A 146 -17.01 -2.75 -8.40
CA GLY A 146 -17.74 -3.96 -8.01
C GLY A 146 -16.96 -5.25 -8.24
N LYS A 147 -15.65 -5.26 -8.08
CA LYS A 147 -14.92 -6.53 -8.00
C LYS A 147 -15.46 -7.31 -6.79
N LYS A 148 -16.20 -8.38 -7.05
CA LYS A 148 -16.70 -9.30 -6.00
C LYS A 148 -15.57 -10.03 -5.27
N ASP A 149 -14.34 -9.82 -5.69
CA ASP A 149 -13.15 -10.47 -5.16
C ASP A 149 -12.64 -9.70 -3.94
N THR A 150 -12.98 -10.20 -2.76
CA THR A 150 -12.52 -9.68 -1.47
C THR A 150 -11.14 -10.22 -1.07
N SER A 151 -10.43 -10.90 -1.97
CA SER A 151 -9.14 -11.56 -1.71
C SER A 151 -7.93 -10.61 -1.64
N VAL A 152 -8.18 -9.31 -1.56
CA VAL A 152 -7.13 -8.26 -1.54
C VAL A 152 -6.14 -8.37 -0.38
N ASP A 153 -6.50 -9.11 0.66
CA ASP A 153 -5.70 -9.34 1.86
C ASP A 153 -5.18 -10.79 2.01
N THR A 154 -5.43 -11.69 1.05
CA THR A 154 -5.01 -13.11 1.15
C THR A 154 -3.51 -13.27 1.34
N TRP A 155 -2.71 -12.40 0.75
CA TRP A 155 -1.28 -12.41 0.89
C TRP A 155 -0.81 -12.15 2.34
N THR A 156 -1.63 -11.51 3.21
CA THR A 156 -1.27 -11.26 4.62
C THR A 156 -1.16 -12.56 5.41
N THR A 157 -1.89 -13.61 5.00
CA THR A 157 -1.83 -14.95 5.60
C THR A 157 -0.79 -15.85 4.97
N GLY A 158 -0.21 -15.42 3.84
CA GLY A 158 0.85 -16.14 3.14
C GLY A 158 0.46 -16.72 1.80
N ASP A 159 -0.80 -16.76 1.48
CA ASP A 159 -1.27 -17.22 0.18
C ASP A 159 -0.99 -16.15 -0.89
N LEU A 160 -0.72 -16.57 -2.12
CA LEU A 160 -0.52 -15.66 -3.23
C LEU A 160 -1.61 -15.92 -4.29
N MET A 161 -2.54 -14.98 -4.41
CA MET A 161 -3.59 -15.02 -5.42
C MET A 161 -3.18 -14.15 -6.61
N LEU A 162 -2.83 -14.80 -7.71
CA LEU A 162 -2.41 -14.19 -8.97
C LEU A 162 -3.57 -14.33 -9.96
N LYS A 163 -4.34 -13.27 -10.16
CA LYS A 163 -5.58 -13.37 -10.93
C LYS A 163 -5.58 -12.37 -12.07
N ASP A 164 -5.93 -12.86 -13.26
CA ASP A 164 -6.11 -12.05 -14.47
C ASP A 164 -4.93 -11.10 -14.73
N MET A 165 -3.71 -11.65 -14.66
CA MET A 165 -2.48 -10.87 -14.87
C MET A 165 -1.58 -11.52 -15.90
N THR A 166 -0.75 -10.71 -16.56
CA THR A 166 0.23 -11.25 -17.51
C THR A 166 1.27 -12.10 -16.79
N LEU A 167 1.87 -13.07 -17.50
CA LEU A 167 2.97 -13.89 -16.97
C LEU A 167 4.10 -13.01 -16.45
N ARG A 168 4.40 -11.91 -17.11
CA ARG A 168 5.39 -10.92 -16.66
C ARG A 168 5.06 -10.36 -15.26
N GLN A 169 3.80 -10.00 -15.03
CA GLN A 169 3.36 -9.49 -13.72
C GLN A 169 3.37 -10.59 -12.65
N MET A 170 2.95 -11.79 -13.03
CA MET A 170 2.96 -12.97 -12.16
C MET A 170 4.39 -13.31 -11.71
N ILE A 171 5.34 -13.36 -12.62
CA ILE A 171 6.76 -13.61 -12.33
C ILE A 171 7.30 -12.59 -11.32
N ARG A 172 7.06 -11.31 -11.51
CA ARG A 172 7.51 -10.28 -10.56
C ARG A 172 6.98 -10.51 -9.15
N GLN A 173 5.71 -10.93 -9.01
CA GLN A 173 5.13 -11.23 -7.72
C GLN A 173 5.73 -12.50 -7.10
N MET A 174 5.94 -13.55 -7.91
CA MET A 174 6.59 -14.79 -7.46
C MET A 174 8.05 -14.55 -7.06
N GLU A 175 8.80 -13.77 -7.83
CA GLU A 175 10.20 -13.42 -7.52
C GLU A 175 10.31 -12.67 -6.18
N ARG A 176 9.35 -11.77 -5.88
CA ARG A 176 9.28 -11.09 -4.58
C ARG A 176 8.90 -12.03 -3.45
N HIS A 177 7.90 -12.88 -3.69
CA HIS A 177 7.34 -13.76 -2.67
C HIS A 177 8.32 -14.86 -2.25
N PHE A 178 9.04 -15.47 -3.21
CA PHE A 178 9.94 -16.60 -2.97
C PHE A 178 11.43 -16.22 -2.88
N ASP A 179 11.77 -14.96 -3.10
CA ASP A 179 13.15 -14.46 -3.20
C ASP A 179 13.99 -15.26 -4.22
N VAL A 180 13.46 -15.41 -5.43
CA VAL A 180 14.09 -16.12 -6.54
C VAL A 180 14.19 -15.25 -7.78
N LYS A 181 14.92 -15.75 -8.81
CA LYS A 181 14.89 -15.24 -10.17
C LYS A 181 14.28 -16.28 -11.09
N ILE A 182 13.31 -15.86 -11.91
CA ILE A 182 12.59 -16.71 -12.85
C ILE A 182 12.95 -16.29 -14.26
N HIS A 183 13.45 -17.23 -15.05
CA HIS A 183 13.79 -17.02 -16.46
C HIS A 183 12.77 -17.74 -17.33
N VAL A 184 12.23 -17.04 -18.33
CA VAL A 184 11.27 -17.60 -19.30
C VAL A 184 11.99 -17.90 -20.58
N GLY A 185 11.87 -19.12 -21.07
CA GLY A 185 12.51 -19.57 -22.31
C GLY A 185 11.90 -18.96 -23.58
N ASP A 186 10.59 -18.65 -23.54
CA ASP A 186 9.88 -18.01 -24.65
C ASP A 186 9.23 -16.69 -24.21
N ASN A 187 9.77 -15.60 -24.71
CA ASN A 187 9.28 -14.25 -24.39
C ASN A 187 7.85 -13.97 -24.89
N ALA A 188 7.33 -14.74 -25.85
CA ALA A 188 5.95 -14.58 -26.35
C ALA A 188 4.92 -14.85 -25.24
N LEU A 189 5.25 -15.71 -24.27
CA LEU A 189 4.38 -16.04 -23.15
C LEU A 189 4.24 -14.91 -22.14
N LEU A 190 5.16 -13.95 -22.11
CA LEU A 190 5.20 -12.90 -21.08
C LEU A 190 3.96 -12.00 -21.05
N GLU A 191 3.28 -11.85 -22.19
CA GLU A 191 2.08 -11.01 -22.31
C GLU A 191 0.77 -11.82 -22.22
N GLU A 192 0.88 -13.18 -22.13
CA GLU A 192 -0.30 -14.04 -21.92
C GLU A 192 -0.84 -13.90 -20.50
N TYR A 193 -2.17 -14.03 -20.35
CA TYR A 193 -2.87 -13.86 -19.07
C TYR A 193 -3.08 -15.20 -18.38
N PHE A 194 -2.80 -15.19 -17.09
CA PHE A 194 -2.92 -16.38 -16.24
C PHE A 194 -3.64 -16.05 -14.93
N THR A 195 -4.20 -17.11 -14.33
CA THR A 195 -4.73 -17.09 -12.96
C THR A 195 -4.14 -18.27 -12.21
N CYS A 196 -3.56 -18.02 -11.04
CA CYS A 196 -2.98 -19.03 -10.18
C CYS A 196 -3.21 -18.69 -8.71
N HIS A 197 -3.49 -19.71 -7.90
CA HIS A 197 -3.51 -19.61 -6.44
C HIS A 197 -2.39 -20.47 -5.86
N ILE A 198 -1.43 -19.82 -5.25
CA ILE A 198 -0.30 -20.48 -4.58
C ILE A 198 -0.53 -20.41 -3.08
N ARG A 199 -0.70 -21.58 -2.46
CA ARG A 199 -0.88 -21.67 -1.01
C ARG A 199 0.45 -21.48 -0.30
N LYS A 200 0.38 -20.93 0.90
CA LYS A 200 1.53 -20.61 1.77
C LYS A 200 2.45 -21.79 2.11
N ASP A 201 1.93 -23.00 2.03
CA ASP A 201 2.67 -24.24 2.34
C ASP A 201 3.48 -24.78 1.15
N LEU A 202 3.35 -24.18 -0.04
CA LEU A 202 4.06 -24.59 -1.25
C LEU A 202 5.41 -23.88 -1.37
N THR A 203 6.43 -24.65 -1.71
CA THR A 203 7.73 -24.13 -2.10
C THR A 203 7.74 -23.78 -3.59
N ILE A 204 8.70 -22.95 -4.03
CA ILE A 204 8.82 -22.61 -5.45
C ILE A 204 8.99 -23.84 -6.35
N ASN A 205 9.72 -24.87 -5.89
CA ASN A 205 9.92 -26.11 -6.66
C ASN A 205 8.63 -26.94 -6.83
N GLN A 206 7.62 -26.71 -6.01
CA GLN A 206 6.31 -27.37 -6.13
C GLN A 206 5.34 -26.54 -7.00
N VAL A 207 5.65 -25.27 -7.24
CA VAL A 207 4.86 -24.36 -8.05
C VAL A 207 5.30 -24.39 -9.52
N MET A 208 6.60 -24.58 -9.78
CA MET A 208 7.21 -24.68 -11.11
C MET A 208 7.15 -26.10 -11.64
#